data_158263923ba4b1beb240f57a1b7e92e3
#
_entry.id   158263923ba4b1beb240f57a1b7e92e3
#
_cell.length_a   1.000
_cell.length_b   1.000
_cell.length_c   1.000
_cell.angle_alpha   90.00
_cell.angle_beta   90.00
_cell.angle_gamma   90.00
#
_symmetry.space_group_name_H-M   'P 1'
#
loop_
_entity.id
_entity.type
_entity.pdbx_description
1 polymer ?
#
loop_
_entity_poly.entity_id
_entity_poly.type
_entity_poly.pdbx_seq_one_letter_code
_entity_poly.pdbx_strand_id
1 'polypeptide(L)'
;MTKARDWDETLEDLDRRRQHALGMGGPERLDKHHAKGKLDARARVERLLDPGTFREIGTLVGGDIAADGLVVGSGSINGSPVMLGAEDFTTMAGSIGPGGNSKRYRIAEMALRDKIPLVMLLEGAGFRPTGGHYGRTPTDLLAQAQCSGKVPTVAAVLGPSAGHGALVAPVCDFRIMSRQGAIFTAGPPVVKEATGEDISKEDLGGPDVALPSGVIHNVAEDDEAVLADIRRYLSYFPPSAWSYPSPLPPDEDSEPRQTPELLDIVSRDNRRVYDIRAVLDVIFDRPDWFEVQPKLGTAIICALAHLGGHPVAVVANQPQVLAGSIDAAAADKAAHFITVADSFHLPIVFLADNPGMLPGSRSERSGVLRAGARMFAAQTAATTLKLHLTLRKAYGFGSMVMSLLGFDQQVATFAYPGATMGAMSAAALSSATHAGEDLSAKLRNAELQASYRSAERMGFDELIDPRETRDALLASLLRGLSSRQAAAEPVARTVIMP
;
A
#
# COMPACT_ATOMS: atom_id res chain seq x y z
N MET A 1 -49.69 -28.86 28.28
CA MET A 1 -49.51 -28.24 26.93
C MET A 1 -49.22 -26.76 27.16
N THR A 2 -47.99 -26.35 26.98
CA THR A 2 -47.58 -24.93 27.05
C THR A 2 -48.23 -24.23 25.85
N LYS A 3 -49.02 -23.18 26.10
CA LYS A 3 -49.62 -22.36 25.05
C LYS A 3 -48.48 -21.79 24.17
N ALA A 4 -48.48 -22.09 22.87
CA ALA A 4 -47.52 -21.49 21.93
C ALA A 4 -47.58 -19.97 22.07
N ARG A 5 -46.40 -19.30 22.16
CA ARG A 5 -46.32 -17.83 22.16
C ARG A 5 -46.60 -17.33 20.76
N ASP A 6 -47.19 -16.15 20.61
CA ASP A 6 -47.51 -15.55 19.30
C ASP A 6 -46.28 -15.40 18.38
N TRP A 7 -45.06 -15.46 18.97
CA TRP A 7 -43.76 -15.33 18.25
C TRP A 7 -43.15 -16.65 17.78
N ASP A 8 -43.59 -17.82 18.30
CA ASP A 8 -42.89 -19.08 18.11
C ASP A 8 -42.71 -19.42 16.60
N GLU A 9 -43.79 -19.42 15.83
CA GLU A 9 -43.76 -19.69 14.37
C GLU A 9 -42.93 -18.66 13.59
N THR A 10 -43.01 -17.38 13.99
CA THR A 10 -42.29 -16.29 13.36
C THR A 10 -40.79 -16.40 13.60
N LEU A 11 -40.37 -16.76 14.78
CA LEU A 11 -38.96 -16.96 15.16
C LEU A 11 -38.41 -18.23 14.50
N GLU A 12 -39.17 -19.31 14.43
CA GLU A 12 -38.78 -20.51 13.68
C GLU A 12 -38.55 -20.22 12.17
N ASP A 13 -39.40 -19.41 11.54
CA ASP A 13 -39.23 -18.99 10.17
C ASP A 13 -37.97 -18.13 10.03
N LEU A 14 -37.74 -17.19 10.92
CA LEU A 14 -36.52 -16.37 10.95
C LEU A 14 -35.25 -17.21 11.04
N ASP A 15 -35.25 -18.18 11.96
CA ASP A 15 -34.11 -19.07 12.18
C ASP A 15 -33.86 -19.96 10.98
N ARG A 16 -34.89 -20.50 10.32
CA ARG A 16 -34.78 -21.27 9.11
C ARG A 16 -34.11 -20.43 7.98
N ARG A 17 -34.54 -19.18 7.80
CA ARG A 17 -33.96 -18.25 6.79
C ARG A 17 -32.51 -17.91 7.11
N ARG A 18 -32.18 -17.71 8.39
CA ARG A 18 -30.80 -17.48 8.84
C ARG A 18 -29.92 -18.69 8.56
N GLN A 19 -30.38 -19.89 8.90
CA GLN A 19 -29.66 -21.15 8.63
C GLN A 19 -29.43 -21.34 7.14
N HIS A 20 -30.40 -21.03 6.29
CA HIS A 20 -30.21 -21.04 4.84
C HIS A 20 -29.10 -20.09 4.38
N ALA A 21 -29.10 -18.84 4.85
CA ALA A 21 -28.08 -17.86 4.52
C ALA A 21 -26.68 -18.24 5.05
N LEU A 22 -26.60 -18.82 6.24
CA LEU A 22 -25.36 -19.31 6.85
C LEU A 22 -24.78 -20.52 6.11
N GLY A 23 -25.63 -21.32 5.45
CA GLY A 23 -25.22 -22.48 4.66
C GLY A 23 -24.47 -22.16 3.37
N MET A 24 -24.36 -20.88 2.99
CA MET A 24 -23.66 -20.45 1.77
C MET A 24 -24.10 -21.25 0.52
N GLY A 25 -23.18 -21.72 -0.32
CA GLY A 25 -23.48 -22.56 -1.49
C GLY A 25 -23.90 -24.00 -1.20
N GLY A 26 -23.94 -24.38 0.07
CA GLY A 26 -24.25 -25.74 0.53
C GLY A 26 -23.03 -26.66 0.60
N PRO A 27 -23.17 -27.83 1.31
CA PRO A 27 -22.03 -28.67 1.69
C PRO A 27 -21.21 -29.15 0.48
N GLU A 28 -21.84 -29.59 -0.59
CA GLU A 28 -21.12 -30.10 -1.76
C GLU A 28 -20.19 -29.07 -2.39
N ARG A 29 -20.62 -27.80 -2.51
CA ARG A 29 -19.81 -26.73 -3.09
C ARG A 29 -18.74 -26.24 -2.11
N LEU A 30 -19.03 -26.23 -0.81
CA LEU A 30 -18.07 -25.95 0.25
C LEU A 30 -16.94 -27.00 0.24
N ASP A 31 -17.27 -28.29 0.20
CA ASP A 31 -16.29 -29.38 0.14
C ASP A 31 -15.38 -29.24 -1.09
N LYS A 32 -15.95 -28.95 -2.26
CA LYS A 32 -15.19 -28.69 -3.49
C LYS A 32 -14.27 -27.45 -3.38
N HIS A 33 -14.69 -26.45 -2.62
CA HIS A 33 -13.90 -25.24 -2.40
C HIS A 33 -12.74 -25.53 -1.44
N HIS A 34 -13.00 -26.18 -0.32
CA HIS A 34 -12.00 -26.58 0.67
C HIS A 34 -10.98 -27.58 0.10
N ALA A 35 -11.41 -28.50 -0.76
CA ALA A 35 -10.52 -29.45 -1.44
C ALA A 35 -9.43 -28.77 -2.30
N LYS A 36 -9.57 -27.48 -2.62
CA LYS A 36 -8.56 -26.66 -3.31
C LYS A 36 -7.58 -25.98 -2.33
N GLY A 37 -7.68 -26.25 -1.04
CA GLY A 37 -6.86 -25.61 0.00
C GLY A 37 -7.27 -24.16 0.31
N LYS A 38 -8.51 -23.78 0.01
CA LYS A 38 -9.04 -22.42 0.25
C LYS A 38 -9.93 -22.36 1.46
N LEU A 39 -9.94 -21.20 2.11
CA LEU A 39 -10.96 -20.86 3.09
C LEU A 39 -12.24 -20.40 2.37
N ASP A 40 -13.41 -20.75 2.91
CA ASP A 40 -14.66 -20.14 2.49
C ASP A 40 -14.82 -18.71 3.03
N ALA A 41 -15.84 -17.99 2.57
CA ALA A 41 -16.03 -16.59 2.92
C ALA A 41 -16.20 -16.36 4.43
N ARG A 42 -16.89 -17.25 5.14
CA ARG A 42 -17.10 -17.14 6.59
C ARG A 42 -15.84 -17.47 7.37
N ALA A 43 -15.11 -18.50 6.96
CA ALA A 43 -13.82 -18.85 7.54
C ALA A 43 -12.80 -17.71 7.37
N ARG A 44 -12.77 -17.05 6.20
CA ARG A 44 -11.93 -15.86 5.96
C ARG A 44 -12.27 -14.72 6.91
N VAL A 45 -13.56 -14.45 7.12
CA VAL A 45 -14.03 -13.42 8.07
C VAL A 45 -13.61 -13.77 9.50
N GLU A 46 -13.80 -15.01 9.93
CA GLU A 46 -13.45 -15.48 11.28
C GLU A 46 -11.93 -15.41 11.53
N ARG A 47 -11.11 -15.75 10.51
CA ARG A 47 -9.64 -15.70 10.62
C ARG A 47 -9.09 -14.28 10.58
N LEU A 48 -9.72 -13.39 9.84
CA LEU A 48 -9.29 -12.00 9.76
C LEU A 48 -9.58 -11.21 11.03
N LEU A 49 -10.74 -11.42 11.62
CA LEU A 49 -11.22 -10.64 12.76
C LEU A 49 -10.77 -11.23 14.11
N ASP A 50 -10.78 -10.38 15.10
CA ASP A 50 -10.61 -10.81 16.49
C ASP A 50 -11.80 -11.70 16.91
N PRO A 51 -11.56 -12.79 17.65
CA PRO A 51 -12.59 -13.78 17.97
C PRO A 51 -13.85 -13.17 18.59
N GLY A 52 -15.03 -13.56 18.07
CA GLY A 52 -16.34 -13.17 18.59
C GLY A 52 -16.77 -11.73 18.32
N THR A 53 -15.98 -10.95 17.56
CA THR A 53 -16.29 -9.54 17.28
C THR A 53 -17.16 -9.34 16.05
N PHE A 54 -17.28 -10.33 15.16
CA PHE A 54 -18.06 -10.21 13.94
C PHE A 54 -19.56 -9.94 14.20
N ARG A 55 -20.08 -8.94 13.52
CA ARG A 55 -21.52 -8.57 13.50
C ARG A 55 -21.96 -8.47 12.05
N GLU A 56 -22.62 -9.52 11.57
CA GLU A 56 -23.11 -9.61 10.19
C GLU A 56 -24.21 -8.60 9.91
N ILE A 57 -24.21 -8.03 8.71
CA ILE A 57 -25.20 -7.08 8.20
C ILE A 57 -25.85 -7.68 6.96
N GLY A 58 -27.18 -7.62 6.88
CA GLY A 58 -27.93 -8.08 5.71
C GLY A 58 -27.84 -9.59 5.45
N THR A 59 -27.81 -10.42 6.49
CA THR A 59 -27.77 -11.89 6.41
C THR A 59 -28.86 -12.45 5.49
N LEU A 60 -30.07 -11.90 5.52
CA LEU A 60 -31.22 -12.37 4.73
C LEU A 60 -31.32 -11.76 3.32
N VAL A 61 -30.37 -10.90 2.94
CA VAL A 61 -30.31 -10.32 1.59
C VAL A 61 -30.10 -11.42 0.56
N GLY A 62 -30.85 -11.35 -0.54
CA GLY A 62 -30.81 -12.36 -1.61
C GLY A 62 -31.95 -13.39 -1.53
N GLY A 63 -32.64 -13.49 -0.38
CA GLY A 63 -33.75 -14.44 -0.20
C GLY A 63 -33.31 -15.88 -0.42
N ASP A 64 -33.70 -16.47 -1.56
CA ASP A 64 -33.32 -17.84 -1.92
C ASP A 64 -31.83 -17.99 -2.34
N ILE A 65 -31.14 -16.90 -2.57
CA ILE A 65 -29.69 -16.88 -2.82
C ILE A 65 -28.99 -16.50 -1.51
N ALA A 66 -28.35 -17.45 -0.87
CA ALA A 66 -27.72 -17.30 0.45
C ALA A 66 -26.85 -16.03 0.52
N ALA A 67 -27.24 -15.08 1.38
CA ALA A 67 -26.61 -13.78 1.57
C ALA A 67 -26.27 -13.01 0.28
N ASP A 68 -26.92 -13.33 -0.84
CA ASP A 68 -26.64 -12.87 -2.22
C ASP A 68 -25.15 -13.05 -2.64
N GLY A 69 -24.51 -14.14 -2.15
CA GLY A 69 -23.11 -14.46 -2.49
C GLY A 69 -22.08 -13.53 -1.85
N LEU A 70 -22.45 -12.81 -0.79
CA LEU A 70 -21.56 -11.86 -0.12
C LEU A 70 -21.83 -11.79 1.40
N VAL A 71 -20.85 -12.09 2.22
CA VAL A 71 -20.88 -11.94 3.67
C VAL A 71 -20.30 -10.57 4.02
N VAL A 72 -21.07 -9.71 4.70
CA VAL A 72 -20.60 -8.37 5.11
C VAL A 72 -20.92 -8.09 6.56
N GLY A 73 -20.14 -7.24 7.19
CA GLY A 73 -20.37 -6.82 8.56
C GLY A 73 -19.27 -5.97 9.14
N SER A 74 -19.34 -5.75 10.44
CA SER A 74 -18.30 -5.10 11.23
C SER A 74 -17.64 -6.09 12.18
N GLY A 75 -16.42 -5.79 12.58
CA GLY A 75 -15.67 -6.52 13.59
C GLY A 75 -14.48 -5.72 14.06
N SER A 76 -13.51 -6.39 14.68
CA SER A 76 -12.26 -5.75 15.11
C SER A 76 -11.04 -6.49 14.55
N ILE A 77 -9.98 -5.76 14.27
CA ILE A 77 -8.65 -6.26 13.95
C ILE A 77 -7.68 -5.63 14.94
N ASN A 78 -6.99 -6.44 15.74
CA ASN A 78 -6.08 -5.95 16.79
C ASN A 78 -6.76 -4.93 17.74
N GLY A 79 -8.03 -5.18 18.10
CA GLY A 79 -8.83 -4.29 18.92
C GLY A 79 -9.43 -3.08 18.22
N SER A 80 -9.03 -2.77 16.99
CA SER A 80 -9.53 -1.63 16.20
C SER A 80 -10.73 -2.04 15.34
N PRO A 81 -11.83 -1.25 15.30
CA PRO A 81 -13.00 -1.57 14.50
C PRO A 81 -12.72 -1.51 13.00
N VAL A 82 -13.42 -2.36 12.24
CA VAL A 82 -13.30 -2.47 10.78
C VAL A 82 -14.64 -2.84 10.15
N MET A 83 -14.92 -2.33 8.95
CA MET A 83 -15.95 -2.87 8.06
C MET A 83 -15.32 -3.83 7.07
N LEU A 84 -16.03 -4.92 6.76
CA LEU A 84 -15.54 -5.89 5.79
C LEU A 84 -16.64 -6.49 4.93
N GLY A 85 -16.24 -6.95 3.74
CA GLY A 85 -17.04 -7.76 2.84
C GLY A 85 -16.24 -8.92 2.28
N ALA A 86 -16.78 -10.13 2.30
CA ALA A 86 -16.17 -11.34 1.75
C ALA A 86 -17.10 -11.97 0.70
N GLU A 87 -16.62 -12.06 -0.53
CA GLU A 87 -17.34 -12.73 -1.61
C GLU A 87 -17.36 -14.25 -1.38
N ASP A 88 -18.53 -14.85 -1.50
CA ASP A 88 -18.74 -16.28 -1.38
C ASP A 88 -18.80 -16.94 -2.77
N PHE A 89 -17.66 -17.45 -3.22
CA PHE A 89 -17.59 -18.13 -4.52
C PHE A 89 -18.45 -19.39 -4.59
N THR A 90 -18.81 -19.99 -3.47
CA THR A 90 -19.68 -21.19 -3.44
C THR A 90 -21.13 -20.86 -3.77
N THR A 91 -21.55 -19.59 -3.58
CA THR A 91 -22.87 -19.07 -3.90
C THR A 91 -22.82 -18.25 -5.20
N MET A 92 -23.42 -18.77 -6.29
CA MET A 92 -23.48 -18.10 -7.60
C MET A 92 -22.11 -17.61 -8.11
N ALA A 93 -21.03 -18.36 -7.80
CA ALA A 93 -19.64 -18.00 -8.11
C ALA A 93 -19.24 -16.59 -7.59
N GLY A 94 -19.75 -16.16 -6.46
CA GLY A 94 -19.47 -14.84 -5.87
C GLY A 94 -19.93 -13.66 -6.74
N SER A 95 -20.83 -13.91 -7.71
CA SER A 95 -21.28 -12.85 -8.62
C SER A 95 -22.16 -11.83 -7.91
N ILE A 96 -22.02 -10.56 -8.30
CA ILE A 96 -22.70 -9.42 -7.70
C ILE A 96 -24.13 -9.34 -8.21
N GLY A 97 -25.10 -9.65 -7.37
CA GLY A 97 -26.52 -9.40 -7.60
C GLY A 97 -26.94 -8.03 -7.04
N PRO A 98 -28.23 -7.67 -7.18
CA PRO A 98 -28.77 -6.41 -6.65
C PRO A 98 -28.55 -6.24 -5.14
N GLY A 99 -28.77 -7.32 -4.39
CA GLY A 99 -28.53 -7.36 -2.95
C GLY A 99 -27.06 -7.22 -2.61
N GLY A 100 -26.17 -7.92 -3.33
CA GLY A 100 -24.73 -7.82 -3.19
C GLY A 100 -24.22 -6.40 -3.44
N ASN A 101 -24.69 -5.72 -4.49
CA ASN A 101 -24.38 -4.31 -4.74
C ASN A 101 -24.82 -3.41 -3.58
N SER A 102 -26.05 -3.60 -3.07
CA SER A 102 -26.58 -2.82 -1.96
C SER A 102 -25.76 -3.04 -0.66
N LYS A 103 -25.35 -4.27 -0.38
CA LYS A 103 -24.49 -4.61 0.77
C LYS A 103 -23.12 -3.95 0.66
N ARG A 104 -22.45 -4.04 -0.51
CA ARG A 104 -21.17 -3.39 -0.76
C ARG A 104 -21.26 -1.87 -0.59
N TYR A 105 -22.29 -1.26 -1.16
CA TYR A 105 -22.57 0.17 -1.00
C TYR A 105 -22.71 0.52 0.48
N ARG A 106 -23.54 -0.22 1.21
CA ARG A 106 -23.86 0.06 2.61
C ARG A 106 -22.65 -0.04 3.53
N ILE A 107 -21.79 -1.06 3.39
CA ILE A 107 -20.59 -1.17 4.24
C ILE A 107 -19.57 -0.07 3.96
N ALA A 108 -19.41 0.36 2.71
CA ALA A 108 -18.54 1.48 2.37
C ALA A 108 -19.08 2.81 2.94
N GLU A 109 -20.39 3.06 2.84
CA GLU A 109 -21.04 4.20 3.48
C GLU A 109 -20.86 4.19 5.01
N MET A 110 -21.01 3.01 5.65
CA MET A 110 -20.80 2.86 7.10
C MET A 110 -19.34 3.05 7.48
N ALA A 111 -18.39 2.48 6.74
CA ALA A 111 -16.96 2.66 7.00
C ALA A 111 -16.58 4.15 7.00
N LEU A 112 -17.05 4.90 6.00
CA LEU A 112 -16.79 6.34 5.91
C LEU A 112 -17.48 7.12 7.04
N ARG A 113 -18.76 6.83 7.34
CA ARG A 113 -19.52 7.48 8.41
C ARG A 113 -18.91 7.23 9.78
N ASP A 114 -18.54 5.98 10.04
CA ASP A 114 -18.04 5.53 11.35
C ASP A 114 -16.51 5.76 11.47
N LYS A 115 -15.87 6.23 10.37
CA LYS A 115 -14.44 6.57 10.30
C LYS A 115 -13.55 5.37 10.66
N ILE A 116 -13.81 4.22 10.04
CA ILE A 116 -13.11 2.96 10.26
C ILE A 116 -12.67 2.32 8.93
N PRO A 117 -11.62 1.49 8.91
CA PRO A 117 -11.13 0.85 7.69
C PRO A 117 -12.20 0.00 6.98
N LEU A 118 -12.04 -0.14 5.66
CA LEU A 118 -12.83 -1.02 4.80
C LEU A 118 -11.96 -2.11 4.19
N VAL A 119 -12.29 -3.37 4.42
CA VAL A 119 -11.61 -4.53 3.84
C VAL A 119 -12.55 -5.29 2.92
N MET A 120 -12.10 -5.58 1.68
CA MET A 120 -12.84 -6.37 0.70
C MET A 120 -12.05 -7.63 0.34
N LEU A 121 -12.63 -8.80 0.63
CA LEU A 121 -12.09 -10.11 0.28
C LEU A 121 -12.77 -10.60 -1.00
N LEU A 122 -12.02 -10.59 -2.10
CA LEU A 122 -12.55 -10.73 -3.46
C LEU A 122 -12.33 -12.16 -3.99
N GLU A 123 -13.41 -12.80 -4.38
CA GLU A 123 -13.43 -14.04 -5.14
C GLU A 123 -14.78 -14.15 -5.86
N GLY A 124 -14.93 -13.50 -7.02
CA GLY A 124 -16.24 -13.40 -7.68
C GLY A 124 -16.18 -13.24 -9.20
N ALA A 125 -17.21 -13.77 -9.85
CA ALA A 125 -17.36 -13.75 -11.30
C ALA A 125 -17.80 -12.38 -11.88
N GLY A 126 -17.81 -11.32 -11.06
CA GLY A 126 -18.24 -10.00 -11.47
C GLY A 126 -19.76 -9.81 -11.36
N PHE A 127 -20.30 -8.94 -12.19
CA PHE A 127 -21.72 -8.60 -12.15
C PHE A 127 -22.59 -9.76 -12.64
N ARG A 128 -23.66 -10.12 -11.88
CA ARG A 128 -24.57 -11.21 -12.23
C ARG A 128 -25.52 -10.77 -13.34
N PRO A 129 -25.51 -11.42 -14.51
CA PRO A 129 -26.46 -11.12 -15.57
C PRO A 129 -27.86 -11.63 -15.14
N THR A 130 -28.68 -10.75 -14.63
CA THR A 130 -30.10 -11.01 -14.36
C THR A 130 -30.90 -10.32 -15.45
N GLY A 131 -31.83 -10.99 -16.09
CA GLY A 131 -32.62 -10.46 -17.18
C GLY A 131 -33.55 -9.26 -16.86
N GLY A 132 -33.27 -8.51 -15.80
CA GLY A 132 -34.01 -7.34 -15.34
C GLY A 132 -33.19 -6.06 -15.46
N HIS A 133 -33.87 -4.94 -15.76
CA HIS A 133 -33.27 -3.62 -15.67
C HIS A 133 -33.11 -3.19 -14.21
N TYR A 134 -31.87 -2.85 -13.83
CA TYR A 134 -31.56 -2.34 -12.50
C TYR A 134 -31.90 -0.86 -12.42
N GLY A 135 -32.86 -0.30 -12.73
CA GLY A 135 -33.24 1.08 -12.54
C GLY A 135 -32.02 2.03 -12.28
N ARG A 136 -32.26 3.19 -11.74
CA ARG A 136 -31.21 4.15 -11.37
C ARG A 136 -30.69 3.84 -9.95
N THR A 137 -29.96 2.74 -9.79
CA THR A 137 -29.36 2.36 -8.50
C THR A 137 -27.90 2.81 -8.46
N PRO A 138 -27.43 3.49 -7.40
CA PRO A 138 -26.02 3.85 -7.25
C PRO A 138 -25.14 2.59 -7.28
N THR A 139 -24.01 2.66 -7.99
CA THR A 139 -23.01 1.61 -7.95
C THR A 139 -22.24 1.64 -6.62
N ASP A 140 -21.92 0.48 -6.07
CA ASP A 140 -21.08 0.35 -4.87
C ASP A 140 -19.70 0.99 -5.05
N LEU A 141 -19.15 0.97 -6.28
CA LEU A 141 -17.84 1.59 -6.58
C LEU A 141 -17.82 3.08 -6.24
N LEU A 142 -18.94 3.79 -6.36
CA LEU A 142 -19.02 5.19 -5.98
C LEU A 142 -18.76 5.36 -4.47
N ALA A 143 -19.41 4.57 -3.63
CA ALA A 143 -19.25 4.63 -2.19
C ALA A 143 -17.84 4.19 -1.76
N GLN A 144 -17.30 3.15 -2.39
CA GLN A 144 -15.93 2.68 -2.13
C GLN A 144 -14.88 3.72 -2.53
N ALA A 145 -15.03 4.34 -3.70
CA ALA A 145 -14.14 5.43 -4.12
C ALA A 145 -14.16 6.62 -3.15
N GLN A 146 -15.30 6.91 -2.52
CA GLN A 146 -15.40 7.97 -1.50
C GLN A 146 -14.64 7.66 -0.20
N CYS A 147 -14.33 6.39 0.07
CA CYS A 147 -13.52 5.97 1.21
C CYS A 147 -12.03 6.31 1.01
N SER A 148 -11.56 6.35 -0.25
CA SER A 148 -10.15 6.56 -0.59
C SER A 148 -9.58 7.84 0.03
N GLY A 149 -8.44 7.71 0.72
CA GLY A 149 -7.77 8.80 1.43
C GLY A 149 -8.49 9.32 2.66
N LYS A 150 -9.59 8.68 3.09
CA LYS A 150 -10.36 9.06 4.28
C LYS A 150 -10.40 7.96 5.33
N VAL A 151 -10.56 6.73 4.91
CA VAL A 151 -10.42 5.54 5.76
C VAL A 151 -9.51 4.55 5.04
N PRO A 152 -8.62 3.83 5.74
CA PRO A 152 -7.76 2.84 5.09
C PRO A 152 -8.60 1.80 4.34
N THR A 153 -8.27 1.55 3.08
CA THR A 153 -8.97 0.60 2.23
C THR A 153 -8.05 -0.52 1.77
N VAL A 154 -8.49 -1.76 1.94
CA VAL A 154 -7.72 -2.96 1.57
C VAL A 154 -8.57 -3.88 0.70
N ALA A 155 -8.02 -4.34 -0.41
CA ALA A 155 -8.59 -5.41 -1.21
C ALA A 155 -7.67 -6.63 -1.24
N ALA A 156 -8.24 -7.81 -0.96
CA ALA A 156 -7.54 -9.09 -1.07
C ALA A 156 -8.17 -9.96 -2.15
N VAL A 157 -7.39 -10.35 -3.14
CA VAL A 157 -7.82 -11.22 -4.25
C VAL A 157 -7.47 -12.66 -3.89
N LEU A 158 -8.48 -13.43 -3.44
CA LEU A 158 -8.31 -14.77 -2.88
C LEU A 158 -8.72 -15.89 -3.86
N GLY A 159 -9.15 -15.50 -5.05
CA GLY A 159 -9.49 -16.38 -6.15
C GLY A 159 -9.74 -15.58 -7.43
N PRO A 160 -10.46 -16.13 -8.41
CA PRO A 160 -10.80 -15.36 -9.60
C PRO A 160 -11.68 -14.16 -9.23
N SER A 161 -11.27 -12.96 -9.64
CA SER A 161 -12.03 -11.73 -9.47
C SER A 161 -12.15 -11.03 -10.82
N ALA A 162 -13.38 -10.84 -11.30
CA ALA A 162 -13.65 -10.38 -12.65
C ALA A 162 -14.51 -9.13 -12.70
N GLY A 163 -14.32 -8.31 -13.72
CA GLY A 163 -15.19 -7.20 -14.10
C GLY A 163 -15.44 -6.21 -12.97
N HIS A 164 -16.72 -5.95 -12.68
CA HIS A 164 -17.11 -4.98 -11.66
C HIS A 164 -16.49 -5.27 -10.27
N GLY A 165 -16.49 -6.56 -9.84
CA GLY A 165 -15.87 -6.94 -8.55
C GLY A 165 -14.38 -6.66 -8.51
N ALA A 166 -13.68 -6.89 -9.61
CA ALA A 166 -12.25 -6.65 -9.73
C ALA A 166 -11.87 -5.17 -9.64
N LEU A 167 -12.75 -4.25 -10.11
CA LEU A 167 -12.49 -2.79 -10.06
C LEU A 167 -12.38 -2.22 -8.65
N VAL A 168 -12.81 -2.96 -7.63
CA VAL A 168 -12.63 -2.58 -6.22
C VAL A 168 -11.15 -2.54 -5.85
N ALA A 169 -10.36 -3.50 -6.32
CA ALA A 169 -8.95 -3.58 -5.95
C ALA A 169 -8.15 -2.33 -6.34
N PRO A 170 -8.13 -1.86 -7.60
CA PRO A 170 -7.34 -0.69 -7.97
C PRO A 170 -7.78 0.63 -7.29
N VAL A 171 -8.96 0.71 -6.69
CA VAL A 171 -9.38 1.91 -5.94
C VAL A 171 -9.03 1.83 -4.44
N CYS A 172 -8.49 0.71 -3.96
CA CYS A 172 -8.03 0.55 -2.57
C CYS A 172 -6.59 1.03 -2.39
N ASP A 173 -6.27 1.48 -1.18
CA ASP A 173 -4.92 1.95 -0.79
C ASP A 173 -3.90 0.79 -0.80
N PHE A 174 -4.32 -0.40 -0.39
CA PHE A 174 -3.50 -1.60 -0.41
C PHE A 174 -4.22 -2.78 -1.07
N ARG A 175 -3.47 -3.52 -1.90
CA ARG A 175 -3.99 -4.62 -2.72
C ARG A 175 -3.09 -5.82 -2.58
N ILE A 176 -3.62 -6.93 -2.08
CA ILE A 176 -2.89 -8.17 -1.89
C ILE A 176 -3.58 -9.34 -2.59
N MET A 177 -2.84 -10.33 -3.03
CA MET A 177 -3.35 -11.50 -3.72
C MET A 177 -2.77 -12.76 -3.11
N SER A 178 -3.57 -13.83 -3.02
CA SER A 178 -3.03 -15.18 -2.80
C SER A 178 -2.43 -15.75 -4.09
N ARG A 179 -1.52 -16.72 -4.01
CA ARG A 179 -0.98 -17.37 -5.22
C ARG A 179 -2.04 -18.00 -6.10
N GLN A 180 -3.19 -18.34 -5.55
CA GLN A 180 -4.33 -18.89 -6.30
C GLN A 180 -5.30 -17.81 -6.81
N GLY A 181 -5.00 -16.54 -6.51
CA GLY A 181 -5.76 -15.38 -6.98
C GLY A 181 -5.55 -15.11 -8.47
N ALA A 182 -6.55 -14.49 -9.08
CA ALA A 182 -6.44 -13.94 -10.43
C ALA A 182 -7.40 -12.75 -10.57
N ILE A 183 -6.93 -11.65 -11.18
CA ILE A 183 -7.72 -10.43 -11.35
C ILE A 183 -7.69 -9.97 -12.79
N PHE A 184 -8.87 -9.68 -13.36
CA PHE A 184 -8.99 -9.27 -14.75
C PHE A 184 -10.28 -8.50 -15.03
N THR A 185 -10.31 -7.71 -16.09
CA THR A 185 -11.49 -6.96 -16.53
C THR A 185 -12.62 -7.86 -17.02
N ALA A 186 -12.25 -8.97 -17.66
CA ALA A 186 -13.19 -9.98 -18.16
C ALA A 186 -12.56 -11.36 -18.03
N GLY A 187 -13.32 -12.37 -17.60
CA GLY A 187 -12.84 -13.73 -17.45
C GLY A 187 -12.53 -14.42 -18.78
N PRO A 188 -11.73 -15.53 -18.77
CA PRO A 188 -11.29 -16.24 -19.95
C PRO A 188 -12.40 -16.56 -20.99
N PRO A 189 -13.62 -16.99 -20.60
CA PRO A 189 -14.69 -17.23 -21.59
C PRO A 189 -15.10 -15.99 -22.37
N VAL A 190 -15.11 -14.82 -21.70
CA VAL A 190 -15.45 -13.54 -22.35
C VAL A 190 -14.31 -13.07 -23.25
N VAL A 191 -13.07 -13.26 -22.82
CA VAL A 191 -11.88 -12.95 -23.64
C VAL A 191 -11.89 -13.80 -24.91
N LYS A 192 -12.15 -15.12 -24.79
CA LYS A 192 -12.23 -16.02 -25.94
C LYS A 192 -13.30 -15.60 -26.95
N GLU A 193 -14.48 -15.19 -26.46
CA GLU A 193 -15.57 -14.71 -27.33
C GLU A 193 -15.23 -13.38 -28.00
N ALA A 194 -14.60 -12.46 -27.27
CA ALA A 194 -14.33 -11.10 -27.76
C ALA A 194 -13.11 -11.02 -28.69
N THR A 195 -12.06 -11.78 -28.43
CA THR A 195 -10.77 -11.67 -29.11
C THR A 195 -10.33 -12.95 -29.83
N GLY A 196 -10.98 -14.09 -29.56
CA GLY A 196 -10.57 -15.41 -30.03
C GLY A 196 -9.42 -16.03 -29.25
N GLU A 197 -8.91 -15.35 -28.21
CA GLU A 197 -7.77 -15.81 -27.40
C GLU A 197 -8.23 -16.87 -26.40
N ASP A 198 -7.60 -18.05 -26.43
CA ASP A 198 -7.83 -19.13 -25.48
C ASP A 198 -6.72 -19.09 -24.41
N ILE A 199 -7.03 -18.54 -23.25
CA ILE A 199 -6.08 -18.23 -22.20
C ILE A 199 -6.57 -18.74 -20.84
N SER A 200 -5.64 -19.22 -19.99
CA SER A 200 -5.97 -19.60 -18.61
C SER A 200 -6.23 -18.35 -17.74
N LYS A 201 -6.90 -18.53 -16.61
CA LYS A 201 -7.10 -17.42 -15.65
C LYS A 201 -5.77 -16.97 -15.02
N GLU A 202 -4.83 -17.90 -14.85
CA GLU A 202 -3.50 -17.67 -14.32
C GLU A 202 -2.67 -16.80 -15.28
N ASP A 203 -2.67 -17.15 -16.57
CA ASP A 203 -1.94 -16.40 -17.60
C ASP A 203 -2.62 -15.04 -17.93
N LEU A 204 -3.93 -14.93 -17.70
CA LEU A 204 -4.68 -13.69 -17.95
C LEU A 204 -4.50 -12.66 -16.83
N GLY A 205 -4.48 -13.07 -15.57
CA GLY A 205 -4.47 -12.15 -14.44
C GLY A 205 -3.98 -12.74 -13.12
N GLY A 206 -3.22 -13.82 -13.18
CA GLY A 206 -2.55 -14.38 -12.01
C GLY A 206 -1.38 -13.51 -11.51
N PRO A 207 -0.67 -13.93 -10.46
CA PRO A 207 0.40 -13.12 -9.82
C PRO A 207 1.46 -12.62 -10.80
N ASP A 208 1.86 -13.43 -11.78
CA ASP A 208 2.92 -13.08 -12.75
C ASP A 208 2.50 -11.97 -13.73
N VAL A 209 1.20 -11.72 -13.87
CA VAL A 209 0.63 -10.63 -14.65
C VAL A 209 0.26 -9.45 -13.76
N ALA A 210 -0.37 -9.73 -12.63
CA ALA A 210 -0.93 -8.71 -11.74
C ALA A 210 0.15 -7.88 -11.01
N LEU A 211 1.29 -8.50 -10.62
CA LEU A 211 2.39 -7.79 -9.97
C LEU A 211 3.11 -6.82 -10.92
N PRO A 212 3.57 -7.23 -12.12
CA PRO A 212 4.25 -6.31 -13.04
C PRO A 212 3.34 -5.21 -13.59
N SER A 213 2.03 -5.47 -13.68
CA SER A 213 1.06 -4.44 -14.10
C SER A 213 0.79 -3.38 -13.01
N GLY A 214 1.17 -3.67 -11.77
CA GLY A 214 0.92 -2.80 -10.62
C GLY A 214 -0.51 -2.84 -10.09
N VAL A 215 -1.40 -3.67 -10.65
CA VAL A 215 -2.77 -3.79 -10.14
C VAL A 215 -2.82 -4.44 -8.76
N ILE A 216 -1.84 -5.27 -8.43
CA ILE A 216 -1.63 -5.88 -7.11
C ILE A 216 -0.29 -5.43 -6.54
N HIS A 217 -0.26 -5.12 -5.25
CA HIS A 217 0.95 -4.70 -4.54
C HIS A 217 1.77 -5.90 -4.07
N ASN A 218 1.16 -6.80 -3.32
CA ASN A 218 1.82 -7.93 -2.68
C ASN A 218 1.13 -9.25 -3.01
N VAL A 219 1.88 -10.33 -2.96
CA VAL A 219 1.36 -11.70 -3.08
C VAL A 219 1.83 -12.50 -1.88
N ALA A 220 0.91 -13.22 -1.25
CA ALA A 220 1.17 -14.15 -0.18
C ALA A 220 0.84 -15.60 -0.62
N GLU A 221 1.33 -16.59 0.11
CA GLU A 221 1.28 -17.99 -0.30
C GLU A 221 -0.15 -18.51 -0.40
N ASP A 222 -0.98 -18.21 0.60
CA ASP A 222 -2.35 -18.70 0.74
C ASP A 222 -3.27 -17.67 1.39
N ASP A 223 -4.51 -18.05 1.66
CA ASP A 223 -5.51 -17.18 2.30
C ASP A 223 -5.08 -16.76 3.70
N GLU A 224 -4.51 -17.66 4.51
CA GLU A 224 -4.08 -17.35 5.89
C GLU A 224 -2.96 -16.29 5.89
N ALA A 225 -1.97 -16.44 5.02
CA ALA A 225 -0.87 -15.48 4.89
C ALA A 225 -1.38 -14.11 4.39
N VAL A 226 -2.34 -14.10 3.45
CA VAL A 226 -2.99 -12.85 3.02
C VAL A 226 -3.69 -12.15 4.17
N LEU A 227 -4.46 -12.88 4.97
CA LEU A 227 -5.19 -12.32 6.11
C LEU A 227 -4.24 -11.80 7.20
N ALA A 228 -3.12 -12.48 7.44
CA ALA A 228 -2.07 -12.02 8.35
C ALA A 228 -1.44 -10.71 7.85
N ASP A 229 -1.13 -10.61 6.55
CA ASP A 229 -0.57 -9.40 5.95
C ASP A 229 -1.55 -8.22 5.99
N ILE A 230 -2.87 -8.45 5.85
CA ILE A 230 -3.88 -7.40 6.04
C ILE A 230 -3.86 -6.87 7.47
N ARG A 231 -3.82 -7.75 8.47
CA ARG A 231 -3.74 -7.36 9.89
C ARG A 231 -2.47 -6.54 10.16
N ARG A 232 -1.34 -6.96 9.57
CA ARG A 232 -0.05 -6.29 9.68
C ARG A 232 -0.07 -4.93 8.98
N TYR A 233 -0.58 -4.84 7.74
CA TYR A 233 -0.69 -3.58 7.03
C TYR A 233 -1.53 -2.55 7.81
N LEU A 234 -2.71 -2.95 8.28
CA LEU A 234 -3.60 -2.04 9.00
C LEU A 234 -3.02 -1.58 10.36
N SER A 235 -2.08 -2.32 10.97
CA SER A 235 -1.48 -1.92 12.24
C SER A 235 -0.60 -0.66 12.15
N TYR A 236 -0.15 -0.27 10.97
CA TYR A 236 0.62 0.97 10.77
C TYR A 236 -0.26 2.21 10.64
N PHE A 237 -1.56 2.05 10.40
CA PHE A 237 -2.46 3.15 10.08
C PHE A 237 -3.38 3.53 11.25
N PRO A 238 -3.78 4.81 11.33
CA PRO A 238 -4.89 5.18 12.20
C PRO A 238 -6.20 4.60 11.66
N PRO A 239 -7.27 4.57 12.45
CA PRO A 239 -8.58 4.13 11.96
C PRO A 239 -9.10 4.93 10.78
N SER A 240 -8.70 6.21 10.68
CA SER A 240 -9.11 7.11 9.60
C SER A 240 -8.22 8.35 9.53
N ALA A 241 -8.37 9.13 8.46
CA ALA A 241 -7.69 10.41 8.27
C ALA A 241 -8.09 11.50 9.29
N TRP A 242 -9.06 11.26 10.18
CA TRP A 242 -9.40 12.15 11.29
C TRP A 242 -8.63 11.86 12.57
N SER A 243 -7.66 10.96 12.54
CA SER A 243 -6.78 10.65 13.67
C SER A 243 -5.35 10.44 13.20
N TYR A 244 -4.40 10.72 14.09
CA TYR A 244 -2.99 10.40 13.85
C TYR A 244 -2.70 8.93 14.16
N PRO A 245 -1.68 8.35 13.50
CA PRO A 245 -1.17 7.03 13.88
C PRO A 245 -0.72 7.00 15.33
N SER A 246 -1.10 5.96 16.05
CA SER A 246 -0.67 5.75 17.44
C SER A 246 0.67 5.02 17.50
N PRO A 247 1.59 5.41 18.39
CA PRO A 247 2.82 4.64 18.59
C PRO A 247 2.51 3.27 19.23
N LEU A 248 3.40 2.32 18.98
CA LEU A 248 3.44 1.06 19.73
C LEU A 248 3.81 1.32 21.19
N PRO A 249 3.47 0.42 22.12
CA PRO A 249 4.02 0.48 23.48
C PRO A 249 5.54 0.48 23.44
N PRO A 250 6.22 1.32 24.26
CA PRO A 250 7.67 1.36 24.30
C PRO A 250 8.28 -0.01 24.66
N ASP A 251 9.36 -0.38 23.97
CA ASP A 251 10.18 -1.54 24.23
C ASP A 251 11.67 -1.19 24.07
N GLU A 252 12.58 -2.16 24.29
CA GLU A 252 14.03 -1.92 24.17
C GLU A 252 14.45 -1.48 22.76
N ASP A 253 13.72 -1.90 21.73
CA ASP A 253 14.02 -1.56 20.34
C ASP A 253 13.52 -0.16 19.94
N SER A 254 12.60 0.42 20.72
CA SER A 254 12.12 1.78 20.53
C SER A 254 13.11 2.84 21.00
N GLU A 255 14.09 2.47 21.84
CA GLU A 255 15.05 3.42 22.42
C GLU A 255 16.08 3.94 21.38
N PRO A 256 16.64 5.12 21.61
CA PRO A 256 17.78 5.62 20.85
C PRO A 256 18.95 4.62 20.90
N ARG A 257 19.61 4.40 19.76
CA ARG A 257 20.80 3.56 19.67
C ARG A 257 21.73 3.98 18.54
N GLN A 258 23.02 3.74 18.72
CA GLN A 258 24.03 3.90 17.68
C GLN A 258 23.84 2.83 16.59
N THR A 259 24.22 3.19 15.36
CA THR A 259 24.11 2.34 14.17
C THR A 259 25.47 2.13 13.47
N PRO A 260 26.49 1.57 14.16
CA PRO A 260 27.83 1.42 13.58
C PRO A 260 27.88 0.50 12.35
N GLU A 261 26.93 -0.41 12.21
CA GLU A 261 26.80 -1.33 11.07
C GLU A 261 26.67 -0.57 9.73
N LEU A 262 26.16 0.65 9.76
CA LEU A 262 26.01 1.47 8.56
C LEU A 262 27.34 1.86 7.92
N LEU A 263 28.44 1.88 8.68
CA LEU A 263 29.79 2.11 8.15
C LEU A 263 30.24 0.98 7.21
N ASP A 264 29.81 -0.24 7.49
CA ASP A 264 30.14 -1.42 6.68
C ASP A 264 29.18 -1.60 5.50
N ILE A 265 27.90 -1.27 5.70
CA ILE A 265 26.86 -1.41 4.68
C ILE A 265 26.99 -0.32 3.61
N VAL A 266 27.10 0.94 4.01
CA VAL A 266 27.12 2.10 3.10
C VAL A 266 28.56 2.48 2.77
N SER A 267 29.11 1.83 1.73
CA SER A 267 30.49 2.12 1.29
C SER A 267 30.65 3.56 0.76
N ARG A 268 31.77 4.20 1.08
CA ARG A 268 32.16 5.50 0.51
C ARG A 268 32.46 5.42 -1.00
N ASP A 269 32.78 4.23 -1.53
CA ASP A 269 32.93 4.05 -2.98
C ASP A 269 31.54 4.01 -3.66
N ASN A 270 31.20 5.06 -4.39
CA ASN A 270 29.92 5.21 -5.10
C ASN A 270 29.66 4.12 -6.16
N ARG A 271 30.66 3.32 -6.53
CA ARG A 271 30.53 2.20 -7.48
C ARG A 271 30.17 0.90 -6.80
N ARG A 272 30.40 0.76 -5.48
CA ARG A 272 29.98 -0.42 -4.73
C ARG A 272 28.49 -0.32 -4.43
N VAL A 273 27.75 -1.31 -4.91
CA VAL A 273 26.31 -1.44 -4.63
C VAL A 273 26.09 -2.15 -3.30
N TYR A 274 24.97 -1.84 -2.65
CA TYR A 274 24.49 -2.51 -1.44
C TYR A 274 22.96 -2.61 -1.50
N ASP A 275 22.40 -3.55 -0.75
CA ASP A 275 20.96 -3.64 -0.58
C ASP A 275 20.50 -2.63 0.47
N ILE A 276 19.64 -1.70 0.10
CA ILE A 276 19.10 -0.70 1.02
C ILE A 276 18.28 -1.34 2.16
N ARG A 277 17.76 -2.56 1.96
CA ARG A 277 17.04 -3.29 3.01
C ARG A 277 17.89 -3.50 4.25
N ALA A 278 19.19 -3.77 4.08
CA ALA A 278 20.13 -3.87 5.20
C ALA A 278 20.25 -2.54 5.99
N VAL A 279 20.09 -1.40 5.33
CA VAL A 279 20.03 -0.09 6.00
C VAL A 279 18.74 0.07 6.78
N LEU A 280 17.61 -0.38 6.23
CA LEU A 280 16.32 -0.35 6.92
C LEU A 280 16.36 -1.24 8.18
N ASP A 281 16.96 -2.44 8.09
CA ASP A 281 17.10 -3.37 9.22
C ASP A 281 17.89 -2.77 10.39
N VAL A 282 18.80 -1.81 10.13
CA VAL A 282 19.60 -1.14 11.14
C VAL A 282 18.90 0.08 11.73
N ILE A 283 18.25 0.89 10.88
CA ILE A 283 17.69 2.18 11.30
C ILE A 283 16.36 2.00 12.04
N PHE A 284 15.45 1.16 11.52
CA PHE A 284 14.09 1.05 12.04
C PHE A 284 13.97 0.01 13.16
N ASP A 285 12.85 0.01 13.85
CA ASP A 285 12.57 -0.92 14.94
C ASP A 285 12.47 -2.35 14.39
N ARG A 286 13.00 -3.33 15.14
CA ARG A 286 13.00 -4.74 14.73
C ARG A 286 11.80 -5.49 15.32
N PRO A 287 11.33 -6.54 14.66
CA PRO A 287 11.85 -7.17 13.43
C PRO A 287 11.14 -6.71 12.17
N ASP A 288 10.48 -5.56 12.10
CA ASP A 288 9.19 -5.55 11.43
C ASP A 288 8.90 -4.30 10.59
N TRP A 289 9.60 -4.14 9.46
CA TRP A 289 9.13 -3.26 8.40
C TRP A 289 8.42 -4.09 7.29
N PHE A 290 7.41 -3.49 6.65
CA PHE A 290 6.54 -4.12 5.66
C PHE A 290 6.74 -3.49 4.29
N GLU A 291 7.33 -4.22 3.34
CA GLU A 291 7.54 -3.72 1.97
C GLU A 291 6.25 -3.77 1.16
N VAL A 292 5.89 -2.65 0.54
CA VAL A 292 4.76 -2.51 -0.37
C VAL A 292 5.25 -2.52 -1.81
N GLN A 293 4.66 -3.34 -2.66
CA GLN A 293 5.02 -3.55 -4.07
C GLN A 293 6.48 -3.95 -4.31
N PRO A 294 6.99 -5.02 -3.67
CA PRO A 294 8.40 -5.43 -3.80
C PRO A 294 8.80 -5.86 -5.22
N LYS A 295 7.83 -6.11 -6.11
CA LYS A 295 8.07 -6.60 -7.47
C LYS A 295 7.88 -5.56 -8.58
N LEU A 296 7.35 -4.37 -8.24
CA LEU A 296 7.19 -3.26 -9.19
C LEU A 296 8.18 -2.14 -8.85
N GLY A 297 8.79 -1.52 -9.86
CA GLY A 297 9.64 -0.34 -9.69
C GLY A 297 10.72 -0.55 -8.62
N THR A 298 11.49 -1.63 -8.75
CA THR A 298 12.40 -2.14 -7.72
C THR A 298 13.61 -1.24 -7.43
N ALA A 299 13.78 -0.15 -8.21
CA ALA A 299 14.80 0.88 -7.94
C ALA A 299 14.45 1.77 -6.73
N ILE A 300 13.20 1.75 -6.26
CA ILE A 300 12.75 2.36 -5.00
C ILE A 300 12.09 1.28 -4.13
N ILE A 301 12.44 1.26 -2.86
CA ILE A 301 11.73 0.53 -1.82
C ILE A 301 10.70 1.48 -1.20
N CYS A 302 9.44 1.02 -1.11
CA CYS A 302 8.39 1.64 -0.32
C CYS A 302 8.06 0.71 0.84
N ALA A 303 8.21 1.16 2.06
CA ALA A 303 8.00 0.32 3.24
C ALA A 303 7.27 1.07 4.36
N LEU A 304 6.49 0.34 5.14
CA LEU A 304 5.94 0.78 6.41
C LEU A 304 6.85 0.24 7.51
N ALA A 305 7.24 1.08 8.45
CA ALA A 305 8.15 0.73 9.53
C ALA A 305 7.76 1.45 10.83
N HIS A 306 8.43 1.11 11.92
CA HIS A 306 8.37 1.89 13.15
C HIS A 306 9.73 2.51 13.43
N LEU A 307 9.73 3.72 13.97
CA LEU A 307 10.91 4.43 14.44
C LEU A 307 10.63 4.97 15.86
N GLY A 308 11.23 4.35 16.86
CA GLY A 308 10.92 4.63 18.27
C GLY A 308 9.45 4.32 18.60
N GLY A 309 8.90 3.23 18.07
CA GLY A 309 7.50 2.84 18.22
C GLY A 309 6.53 3.61 17.31
N HIS A 310 6.93 4.73 16.69
CA HIS A 310 6.06 5.54 15.84
C HIS A 310 5.99 4.98 14.42
N PRO A 311 4.77 4.73 13.86
CA PRO A 311 4.65 4.27 12.48
C PRO A 311 5.12 5.35 11.51
N VAL A 312 5.91 4.95 10.53
CA VAL A 312 6.47 5.81 9.48
C VAL A 312 6.39 5.12 8.11
N ALA A 313 6.27 5.91 7.07
CA ALA A 313 6.45 5.47 5.69
C ALA A 313 7.90 5.70 5.26
N VAL A 314 8.51 4.75 4.56
CA VAL A 314 9.88 4.83 4.09
C VAL A 314 9.90 4.79 2.56
N VAL A 315 10.59 5.76 1.95
CA VAL A 315 10.86 5.80 0.50
C VAL A 315 12.37 5.81 0.33
N ALA A 316 12.95 4.72 -0.14
CA ALA A 316 14.39 4.52 -0.18
C ALA A 316 14.87 4.08 -1.58
N ASN A 317 15.91 4.70 -2.11
CA ASN A 317 16.53 4.23 -3.34
C ASN A 317 17.24 2.90 -3.13
N GLN A 318 17.13 1.97 -4.11
CA GLN A 318 17.81 0.67 -4.09
C GLN A 318 19.05 0.68 -5.02
N PRO A 319 20.26 0.87 -4.49
CA PRO A 319 21.46 0.95 -5.30
C PRO A 319 21.81 -0.33 -6.09
N GLN A 320 21.31 -1.49 -5.65
CA GLN A 320 21.51 -2.74 -6.40
C GLN A 320 20.73 -2.76 -7.72
N VAL A 321 19.70 -1.93 -7.85
CA VAL A 321 18.86 -1.86 -9.05
C VAL A 321 19.15 -0.54 -9.78
N LEU A 322 19.60 -0.60 -11.01
CA LEU A 322 19.88 0.58 -11.84
C LEU A 322 20.78 1.62 -11.13
N ALA A 323 21.65 1.19 -10.21
CA ALA A 323 22.47 2.04 -9.34
C ALA A 323 21.65 3.09 -8.53
N GLY A 324 20.38 2.81 -8.27
CA GLY A 324 19.44 3.71 -7.61
C GLY A 324 18.75 4.70 -8.55
N SER A 325 18.98 4.64 -9.88
CA SER A 325 18.27 5.49 -10.84
C SER A 325 16.78 5.23 -10.82
N ILE A 326 15.98 6.28 -10.81
CA ILE A 326 14.52 6.19 -10.69
C ILE A 326 13.91 6.01 -12.09
N ASP A 327 13.32 4.85 -12.34
CA ASP A 327 12.55 4.59 -13.55
C ASP A 327 11.05 4.96 -13.39
N ALA A 328 10.27 4.85 -14.46
CA ALA A 328 8.87 5.23 -14.46
C ALA A 328 8.04 4.43 -13.45
N ALA A 329 8.26 3.12 -13.36
CA ALA A 329 7.53 2.25 -12.45
C ALA A 329 7.86 2.56 -10.97
N ALA A 330 9.14 2.84 -10.66
CA ALA A 330 9.55 3.24 -9.32
C ALA A 330 8.94 4.59 -8.91
N ALA A 331 8.91 5.55 -9.83
CA ALA A 331 8.31 6.87 -9.58
C ALA A 331 6.79 6.78 -9.39
N ASP A 332 6.07 6.01 -10.21
CA ASP A 332 4.63 5.81 -10.08
C ASP A 332 4.26 5.10 -8.77
N LYS A 333 5.00 4.03 -8.41
CA LYS A 333 4.85 3.35 -7.12
C LYS A 333 5.05 4.31 -5.94
N ALA A 334 6.14 5.06 -5.94
CA ALA A 334 6.44 6.00 -4.86
C ALA A 334 5.40 7.10 -4.76
N ALA A 335 4.88 7.62 -5.89
CA ALA A 335 3.83 8.63 -5.90
C ALA A 335 2.55 8.15 -5.22
N HIS A 336 2.10 6.93 -5.54
CA HIS A 336 0.95 6.32 -4.87
C HIS A 336 1.19 6.14 -3.37
N PHE A 337 2.33 5.54 -3.00
CA PHE A 337 2.69 5.26 -1.61
C PHE A 337 2.79 6.54 -0.76
N ILE A 338 3.43 7.60 -1.27
CA ILE A 338 3.51 8.92 -0.63
C ILE A 338 2.12 9.49 -0.40
N THR A 339 1.24 9.40 -1.40
CA THR A 339 -0.14 9.92 -1.29
C THR A 339 -0.95 9.17 -0.24
N VAL A 340 -0.80 7.84 -0.14
CA VAL A 340 -1.43 7.03 0.92
C VAL A 340 -0.88 7.43 2.29
N ALA A 341 0.45 7.51 2.44
CA ALA A 341 1.09 7.91 3.70
C ALA A 341 0.62 9.30 4.18
N ASP A 342 0.58 10.28 3.28
CA ASP A 342 0.11 11.64 3.58
C ASP A 342 -1.37 11.65 3.99
N SER A 343 -2.23 10.90 3.29
CA SER A 343 -3.65 10.82 3.59
C SER A 343 -3.95 10.34 5.02
N PHE A 344 -3.08 9.52 5.57
CA PHE A 344 -3.21 8.97 6.92
C PHE A 344 -2.16 9.50 7.90
N HIS A 345 -1.51 10.61 7.55
CA HIS A 345 -0.58 11.37 8.42
C HIS A 345 0.64 10.57 8.90
N LEU A 346 1.04 9.51 8.17
CA LEU A 346 2.29 8.83 8.46
C LEU A 346 3.46 9.73 8.10
N PRO A 347 4.40 10.00 9.03
CA PRO A 347 5.65 10.68 8.68
C PRO A 347 6.38 9.91 7.59
N ILE A 348 7.04 10.61 6.66
CA ILE A 348 7.75 9.98 5.55
C ILE A 348 9.25 10.17 5.73
N VAL A 349 10.01 9.07 5.74
CA VAL A 349 11.47 9.06 5.77
C VAL A 349 12.00 8.77 4.36
N PHE A 350 12.69 9.72 3.76
CA PHE A 350 13.33 9.57 2.46
C PHE A 350 14.81 9.23 2.65
N LEU A 351 15.24 8.08 2.13
CA LEU A 351 16.65 7.65 2.11
C LEU A 351 17.17 7.71 0.67
N ALA A 352 17.95 8.74 0.37
CA ALA A 352 18.39 9.02 -1.00
C ALA A 352 19.79 8.46 -1.30
N ASP A 353 19.88 7.65 -2.35
CA ASP A 353 21.13 7.23 -2.99
C ASP A 353 20.86 6.98 -4.48
N ASN A 354 20.74 8.06 -5.27
CA ASN A 354 20.39 7.96 -6.68
C ASN A 354 21.20 8.92 -7.56
N PRO A 355 21.53 8.50 -8.78
CA PRO A 355 22.20 9.35 -9.78
C PRO A 355 21.20 10.24 -10.58
N GLY A 356 19.92 10.22 -10.23
CA GLY A 356 18.85 10.93 -10.93
C GLY A 356 17.77 10.01 -11.50
N MET A 357 16.91 10.57 -12.33
CA MET A 357 15.97 9.79 -13.13
C MET A 357 16.71 8.94 -14.16
N LEU A 358 16.20 7.76 -14.48
CA LEU A 358 16.82 6.87 -15.45
C LEU A 358 16.80 7.50 -16.85
N PRO A 359 17.97 7.79 -17.47
CA PRO A 359 18.01 8.38 -18.81
C PRO A 359 17.90 7.30 -19.89
N GLY A 360 17.63 7.72 -21.13
CA GLY A 360 17.70 6.88 -22.32
C GLY A 360 16.37 6.68 -23.02
N SER A 361 16.43 6.32 -24.31
CA SER A 361 15.25 6.25 -25.18
C SER A 361 14.17 5.25 -24.70
N ARG A 362 14.57 4.15 -24.07
CA ARG A 362 13.63 3.18 -23.48
C ARG A 362 12.92 3.79 -22.28
N SER A 363 13.63 4.52 -21.44
CA SER A 363 13.07 5.20 -20.26
C SER A 363 12.11 6.30 -20.68
N GLU A 364 12.48 7.11 -21.68
CA GLU A 364 11.60 8.16 -22.23
C GLU A 364 10.29 7.55 -22.79
N ARG A 365 10.39 6.46 -23.53
CA ARG A 365 9.19 5.75 -24.05
C ARG A 365 8.31 5.17 -22.94
N SER A 366 8.87 4.83 -21.79
CA SER A 366 8.09 4.37 -20.62
C SER A 366 7.41 5.53 -19.88
N GLY A 367 7.67 6.77 -20.26
CA GLY A 367 7.07 7.96 -19.66
C GLY A 367 7.73 8.39 -18.35
N VAL A 368 9.04 8.16 -18.18
CA VAL A 368 9.80 8.48 -16.97
C VAL A 368 9.63 9.93 -16.51
N LEU A 369 9.62 10.89 -17.44
CA LEU A 369 9.45 12.30 -17.11
C LEU A 369 8.06 12.58 -16.51
N ARG A 370 7.01 11.97 -17.06
CA ARG A 370 5.65 12.09 -16.52
C ARG A 370 5.53 11.43 -15.15
N ALA A 371 6.07 10.22 -15.00
CA ALA A 371 6.05 9.50 -13.73
C ALA A 371 6.86 10.24 -12.65
N GLY A 372 8.04 10.76 -13.00
CA GLY A 372 8.83 11.61 -12.12
C GLY A 372 8.10 12.88 -11.69
N ALA A 373 7.42 13.56 -12.63
CA ALA A 373 6.59 14.72 -12.30
C ALA A 373 5.43 14.36 -11.35
N ARG A 374 4.83 13.17 -11.49
CA ARG A 374 3.80 12.66 -10.58
C ARG A 374 4.35 12.41 -9.18
N MET A 375 5.54 11.78 -9.05
CA MET A 375 6.20 11.58 -7.77
C MET A 375 6.58 12.93 -7.12
N PHE A 376 7.10 13.88 -7.91
CA PHE A 376 7.41 15.22 -7.44
C PHE A 376 6.15 15.93 -6.91
N ALA A 377 5.04 15.88 -7.65
CA ALA A 377 3.78 16.47 -7.22
C ALA A 377 3.25 15.83 -5.93
N ALA A 378 3.33 14.50 -5.81
CA ALA A 378 2.90 13.77 -4.62
C ALA A 378 3.72 14.18 -3.39
N GLN A 379 5.07 14.21 -3.49
CA GLN A 379 5.91 14.59 -2.36
C GLN A 379 5.82 16.08 -2.01
N THR A 380 5.63 16.96 -3.00
CA THR A 380 5.49 18.40 -2.77
C THR A 380 4.12 18.74 -2.14
N ALA A 381 3.06 18.05 -2.58
CA ALA A 381 1.73 18.23 -2.02
C ALA A 381 1.56 17.60 -0.63
N ALA A 382 2.42 16.65 -0.25
CA ALA A 382 2.33 15.98 1.03
C ALA A 382 2.50 16.95 2.20
N THR A 383 1.52 16.93 3.11
CA THR A 383 1.44 17.80 4.28
C THR A 383 1.92 17.13 5.56
N THR A 384 2.14 15.82 5.53
CA THR A 384 2.71 15.08 6.66
C THR A 384 4.19 15.42 6.89
N LEU A 385 4.70 15.08 8.07
CA LEU A 385 6.10 15.31 8.44
C LEU A 385 7.03 14.56 7.47
N LYS A 386 8.08 15.22 6.99
CA LYS A 386 9.09 14.63 6.11
C LYS A 386 10.47 14.73 6.74
N LEU A 387 11.24 13.63 6.66
CA LEU A 387 12.63 13.56 7.03
C LEU A 387 13.42 13.08 5.80
N HIS A 388 14.57 13.68 5.54
CA HIS A 388 15.43 13.31 4.44
C HIS A 388 16.83 12.99 4.91
N LEU A 389 17.41 11.91 4.36
CA LEU A 389 18.82 11.58 4.51
C LEU A 389 19.44 11.24 3.15
N THR A 390 20.45 11.99 2.74
CA THR A 390 21.32 11.63 1.61
C THR A 390 22.45 10.72 2.09
N LEU A 391 22.41 9.45 1.67
CA LEU A 391 23.42 8.45 2.04
C LEU A 391 24.72 8.65 1.24
N ARG A 392 24.62 8.69 -0.10
CA ARG A 392 25.81 8.84 -0.99
C ARG A 392 25.60 9.78 -2.17
N LYS A 393 24.50 9.63 -2.91
CA LYS A 393 24.24 10.34 -4.16
C LYS A 393 22.85 10.97 -4.18
N ALA A 394 22.76 12.20 -4.63
CA ALA A 394 21.49 12.86 -4.87
C ALA A 394 21.63 13.86 -6.03
N TYR A 395 21.29 13.43 -7.24
CA TYR A 395 21.50 14.25 -8.43
C TYR A 395 20.21 14.65 -9.15
N GLY A 396 20.23 15.87 -9.66
CA GLY A 396 19.23 16.40 -10.57
C GLY A 396 17.81 16.30 -10.06
N PHE A 397 16.88 15.98 -10.96
CA PHE A 397 15.46 15.83 -10.60
C PHE A 397 15.20 14.67 -9.63
N GLY A 398 16.06 13.63 -9.65
CA GLY A 398 15.99 12.53 -8.68
C GLY A 398 16.15 12.98 -7.23
N SER A 399 17.00 13.99 -6.95
CA SER A 399 17.13 14.56 -5.61
C SER A 399 15.84 15.27 -5.15
N MET A 400 15.20 15.98 -6.07
CA MET A 400 13.97 16.73 -5.78
C MET A 400 12.80 15.78 -5.46
N VAL A 401 12.62 14.70 -6.22
CA VAL A 401 11.53 13.72 -5.96
C VAL A 401 11.76 12.94 -4.67
N MET A 402 13.03 12.85 -4.21
CA MET A 402 13.39 12.27 -2.92
C MET A 402 13.39 13.28 -1.76
N SER A 403 12.73 14.43 -1.94
CA SER A 403 12.53 15.44 -0.87
C SER A 403 13.83 16.03 -0.30
N LEU A 404 14.87 16.21 -1.13
CA LEU A 404 16.11 16.86 -0.69
C LEU A 404 15.93 18.35 -0.39
N LEU A 405 15.05 19.02 -1.12
CA LEU A 405 14.82 20.46 -0.95
C LEU A 405 13.81 20.71 0.17
N GLY A 406 14.22 21.42 1.19
CA GLY A 406 13.51 21.63 2.46
C GLY A 406 12.38 22.66 2.45
N PHE A 407 11.53 22.70 1.41
CA PHE A 407 10.50 23.73 1.35
C PHE A 407 9.20 23.37 2.04
N ASP A 408 8.89 22.05 2.16
CA ASP A 408 7.53 21.61 2.39
C ASP A 408 7.44 20.65 3.57
N GLN A 409 7.12 21.19 4.76
CA GLN A 409 6.88 20.37 5.95
C GLN A 409 8.06 19.46 6.32
N GLN A 410 9.29 19.82 5.91
CA GLN A 410 10.49 19.07 6.23
C GLN A 410 10.90 19.34 7.66
N VAL A 411 10.95 18.28 8.46
CA VAL A 411 11.34 18.35 9.88
C VAL A 411 12.85 18.35 10.02
N ALA A 412 13.53 17.57 9.17
CA ALA A 412 14.98 17.51 9.12
C ALA A 412 15.48 17.04 7.75
N THR A 413 16.62 17.60 7.35
CA THR A 413 17.37 17.22 6.15
C THR A 413 18.81 16.93 6.54
N PHE A 414 19.24 15.67 6.35
CA PHE A 414 20.56 15.19 6.69
C PHE A 414 21.32 14.69 5.48
N ALA A 415 22.65 14.68 5.58
CA ALA A 415 23.52 13.97 4.66
C ALA A 415 24.71 13.33 5.40
N TYR A 416 25.28 12.27 4.81
CA TYR A 416 26.55 11.75 5.29
C TYR A 416 27.73 12.57 4.76
N PRO A 417 28.84 12.66 5.50
CA PRO A 417 30.08 13.24 5.02
C PRO A 417 30.56 12.54 3.75
N GLY A 418 30.84 13.34 2.71
CA GLY A 418 31.25 12.83 1.40
C GLY A 418 30.09 12.40 0.49
N ALA A 419 28.84 12.64 0.86
CA ALA A 419 27.72 12.54 -0.07
C ALA A 419 27.89 13.51 -1.23
N THR A 420 27.58 13.04 -2.44
CA THR A 420 27.74 13.78 -3.69
C THR A 420 26.40 14.25 -4.22
N MET A 421 26.33 15.47 -4.70
CA MET A 421 25.09 16.09 -5.16
C MET A 421 25.36 17.16 -6.22
N GLY A 422 24.29 17.55 -6.90
CA GLY A 422 24.34 18.58 -7.92
C GLY A 422 23.34 18.31 -9.05
N ALA A 423 23.43 19.08 -10.12
CA ALA A 423 22.57 18.87 -11.30
C ALA A 423 22.87 17.53 -11.99
N MET A 424 24.14 17.14 -12.03
CA MET A 424 24.63 15.86 -12.57
C MET A 424 25.99 15.52 -11.95
N SER A 425 26.44 14.27 -12.10
CA SER A 425 27.77 13.85 -11.62
C SER A 425 28.91 14.58 -12.35
N ALA A 426 30.08 14.70 -11.70
CA ALA A 426 31.27 15.28 -12.29
C ALA A 426 31.68 14.58 -13.62
N ALA A 427 31.49 13.25 -13.68
CA ALA A 427 31.75 12.48 -14.89
C ALA A 427 30.79 12.85 -16.04
N ALA A 428 29.50 12.97 -15.75
CA ALA A 428 28.52 13.38 -16.75
C ALA A 428 28.75 14.82 -17.21
N LEU A 429 29.07 15.73 -16.29
CA LEU A 429 29.37 17.12 -16.61
C LEU A 429 30.65 17.24 -17.45
N SER A 430 31.71 16.51 -17.11
CA SER A 430 32.96 16.47 -17.89
C SER A 430 32.72 15.99 -19.32
N SER A 431 31.89 14.95 -19.50
CA SER A 431 31.52 14.43 -20.81
C SER A 431 30.67 15.44 -21.59
N ALA A 432 29.66 16.03 -20.98
CA ALA A 432 28.77 17.01 -21.64
C ALA A 432 29.47 18.30 -22.06
N THR A 433 30.52 18.71 -21.33
CA THR A 433 31.28 19.93 -21.60
C THR A 433 32.58 19.67 -22.37
N HIS A 434 32.86 18.42 -22.75
CA HIS A 434 34.14 18.01 -23.34
C HIS A 434 35.36 18.50 -22.54
N ALA A 435 35.26 18.40 -21.20
CA ALA A 435 36.28 18.93 -20.28
C ALA A 435 37.62 18.19 -20.44
N GLY A 436 38.73 18.94 -20.53
CA GLY A 436 40.06 18.37 -20.43
C GLY A 436 40.35 17.77 -19.03
N GLU A 437 41.50 17.09 -18.92
CA GLU A 437 41.86 16.35 -17.68
C GLU A 437 41.89 17.25 -16.44
N ASP A 438 42.45 18.46 -16.52
CA ASP A 438 42.54 19.42 -15.41
C ASP A 438 41.13 19.85 -14.91
N LEU A 439 40.22 20.16 -15.85
CA LEU A 439 38.86 20.55 -15.50
C LEU A 439 38.08 19.37 -14.93
N SER A 440 38.24 18.18 -15.49
CA SER A 440 37.61 16.94 -14.99
C SER A 440 38.10 16.61 -13.57
N ALA A 441 39.38 16.83 -13.28
CA ALA A 441 39.89 16.65 -11.91
C ALA A 441 39.33 17.68 -10.94
N LYS A 442 39.21 18.95 -11.34
CA LYS A 442 38.55 19.99 -10.54
C LYS A 442 37.08 19.67 -10.25
N LEU A 443 36.35 19.19 -11.25
CA LEU A 443 34.94 18.80 -11.08
C LEU A 443 34.79 17.63 -10.10
N ARG A 444 35.63 16.59 -10.19
CA ARG A 444 35.66 15.48 -9.22
C ARG A 444 35.95 15.94 -7.80
N ASN A 445 36.94 16.81 -7.61
CA ASN A 445 37.26 17.36 -6.30
C ASN A 445 36.10 18.22 -5.76
N ALA A 446 35.45 19.01 -6.60
CA ALA A 446 34.28 19.80 -6.21
C ALA A 446 33.09 18.89 -5.78
N GLU A 447 32.87 17.76 -6.49
CA GLU A 447 31.86 16.78 -6.17
C GLU A 447 32.10 16.11 -4.81
N LEU A 448 33.34 15.73 -4.49
CA LEU A 448 33.72 15.13 -3.19
C LEU A 448 33.54 16.10 -2.01
N GLN A 449 33.57 17.40 -2.25
CA GLN A 449 33.35 18.44 -1.25
C GLN A 449 31.89 18.95 -1.24
N ALA A 450 31.02 18.38 -2.05
CA ALA A 450 29.67 18.93 -2.26
C ALA A 450 28.82 18.95 -0.97
N SER A 451 28.89 17.89 -0.15
CA SER A 451 28.16 17.83 1.12
C SER A 451 28.61 18.90 2.11
N TYR A 452 29.92 19.10 2.26
CA TYR A 452 30.45 20.13 3.16
C TYR A 452 30.11 21.53 2.70
N ARG A 453 30.28 21.83 1.40
CA ARG A 453 29.90 23.11 0.82
C ARG A 453 28.40 23.41 0.91
N SER A 454 27.59 22.38 0.81
CA SER A 454 26.15 22.50 0.99
C SER A 454 25.81 22.81 2.45
N ALA A 455 26.42 22.09 3.39
CA ALA A 455 26.25 22.32 4.84
C ALA A 455 26.69 23.74 5.25
N GLU A 456 27.83 24.22 4.75
CA GLU A 456 28.33 25.60 4.99
C GLU A 456 27.34 26.69 4.56
N ARG A 457 26.32 26.34 3.74
CA ARG A 457 25.30 27.25 3.22
C ARG A 457 23.91 26.89 3.62
N MET A 458 23.75 26.08 4.66
CA MET A 458 22.44 25.58 5.13
C MET A 458 21.67 24.79 4.05
N GLY A 459 22.35 24.06 3.18
CA GLY A 459 21.73 23.15 2.22
C GLY A 459 21.24 21.84 2.85
N PHE A 460 21.64 21.59 4.10
CA PHE A 460 21.14 20.59 5.03
C PHE A 460 21.04 21.20 6.41
N ASP A 461 20.21 20.63 7.27
CA ASP A 461 20.20 20.97 8.68
C ASP A 461 21.50 20.50 9.36
N GLU A 462 22.00 19.29 8.99
CA GLU A 462 23.26 18.78 9.55
C GLU A 462 23.89 17.69 8.65
N LEU A 463 25.23 17.60 8.70
CA LEU A 463 26.00 16.42 8.29
C LEU A 463 26.15 15.50 9.49
N ILE A 464 25.63 14.27 9.38
CA ILE A 464 25.65 13.32 10.50
C ILE A 464 26.62 12.16 10.26
N ASP A 465 27.22 11.69 11.33
CA ASP A 465 27.97 10.42 11.32
C ASP A 465 26.98 9.27 11.05
N PRO A 466 27.29 8.33 10.15
CA PRO A 466 26.43 7.18 9.92
C PRO A 466 26.03 6.41 11.19
N ARG A 467 26.88 6.42 12.21
CA ARG A 467 26.61 5.80 13.51
C ARG A 467 25.49 6.47 14.30
N GLU A 468 25.21 7.73 14.02
CA GLU A 468 24.19 8.54 14.72
C GLU A 468 22.86 8.60 13.96
N THR A 469 22.73 7.86 12.86
CA THR A 469 21.60 7.98 11.92
C THR A 469 20.25 7.78 12.59
N ARG A 470 20.09 6.70 13.35
CA ARG A 470 18.81 6.42 14.03
C ARG A 470 18.49 7.53 15.05
N ASP A 471 19.45 7.93 15.84
CA ASP A 471 19.25 8.94 16.89
C ASP A 471 18.85 10.29 16.29
N ALA A 472 19.52 10.72 15.22
CA ALA A 472 19.21 11.96 14.52
C ALA A 472 17.79 11.95 13.90
N LEU A 473 17.43 10.84 13.25
CA LEU A 473 16.10 10.68 12.68
C LEU A 473 15.01 10.62 13.74
N LEU A 474 15.22 9.83 14.81
CA LEU A 474 14.26 9.69 15.91
C LEU A 474 14.04 11.01 16.65
N ALA A 475 15.11 11.71 17.04
CA ALA A 475 15.01 12.98 17.73
C ALA A 475 14.26 14.02 16.88
N SER A 476 14.53 14.05 15.58
CA SER A 476 13.82 14.95 14.65
C SER A 476 12.36 14.57 14.47
N LEU A 477 12.07 13.26 14.37
CA LEU A 477 10.68 12.77 14.30
C LEU A 477 9.90 13.18 15.54
N LEU A 478 10.41 12.94 16.75
CA LEU A 478 9.75 13.28 18.01
C LEU A 478 9.49 14.79 18.13
N ARG A 479 10.47 15.62 17.74
CA ARG A 479 10.30 17.07 17.66
C ARG A 479 9.18 17.46 16.70
N GLY A 480 9.12 16.86 15.51
CA GLY A 480 8.06 17.10 14.53
C GLY A 480 6.69 16.66 15.04
N LEU A 481 6.61 15.47 15.66
CA LEU A 481 5.37 14.97 16.24
C LEU A 481 4.82 15.86 17.36
N SER A 482 5.69 16.46 18.18
CA SER A 482 5.27 17.38 19.25
C SER A 482 4.61 18.67 18.74
N SER A 483 4.83 19.05 17.49
CA SER A 483 4.24 20.23 16.87
C SER A 483 2.89 19.97 16.19
N ARG A 484 2.39 18.73 16.17
CA ARG A 484 1.11 18.37 15.56
C ARG A 484 -0.06 19.04 16.29
N GLN A 485 -1.11 19.35 15.53
CA GLN A 485 -2.37 19.84 16.10
C GLN A 485 -3.04 18.75 16.95
N ALA A 486 -3.95 19.13 17.85
CA ALA A 486 -4.65 18.19 18.72
C ALA A 486 -5.54 17.19 17.96
N ALA A 487 -6.04 17.56 16.78
CA ALA A 487 -6.86 16.70 15.93
C ALA A 487 -6.34 16.69 14.51
N ALA A 488 -6.41 15.52 13.85
CA ALA A 488 -6.12 15.38 12.44
C ALA A 488 -7.36 15.67 11.60
N GLU A 489 -7.14 16.16 10.38
CA GLU A 489 -8.18 16.37 9.36
C GLU A 489 -7.77 15.73 8.04
N PRO A 490 -8.70 15.16 7.26
CA PRO A 490 -8.39 14.59 5.96
C PRO A 490 -7.76 15.62 5.01
N VAL A 491 -6.61 15.28 4.44
CA VAL A 491 -5.90 16.11 3.47
C VAL A 491 -6.32 15.81 2.03
N ALA A 492 -6.66 14.56 1.72
CA ALA A 492 -7.13 14.15 0.40
C ALA A 492 -8.55 14.66 0.15
N ARG A 493 -8.71 15.48 -0.89
CA ARG A 493 -10.01 15.99 -1.35
C ARG A 493 -10.62 15.15 -2.46
N THR A 494 -9.83 14.32 -3.09
CA THR A 494 -10.20 13.48 -4.24
C THR A 494 -9.71 12.06 -4.00
N VAL A 495 -10.23 11.11 -4.79
CA VAL A 495 -9.77 9.73 -4.80
C VAL A 495 -8.26 9.64 -5.04
N ILE A 496 -7.53 8.88 -4.23
CA ILE A 496 -6.12 8.58 -4.48
C ILE A 496 -6.03 7.81 -5.81
N MET A 497 -5.16 8.29 -6.69
CA MET A 497 -4.97 7.66 -7.99
C MET A 497 -4.31 6.29 -7.82
N PRO A 498 -4.80 5.26 -8.50
CA PRO A 498 -4.23 3.90 -8.44
C PRO A 498 -2.77 3.84 -8.83
#